data_c792a462a1209354613d490733c39932
#
_entry.id   c792a462a1209354613d490733c39932
#
_cell.length_a   1.000
_cell.length_b   1.000
_cell.length_c   1.000
_cell.angle_alpha   90.00
_cell.angle_beta   90.00
_cell.angle_gamma   90.00
#
_symmetry.space_group_name_H-M   'P 1'
#
loop_
_entity.id
_entity.type
_entity.pdbx_description
1 polymer ?
#
loop_
_entity_poly.entity_id
_entity_poly.type
_entity_poly.pdbx_seq_one_letter_code
_entity_poly.pdbx_strand_id
1 'polypeptide(L)'
;YNVRGSAADQNLLLLNNGTIYNPNHLFGFFTAFNSDMIKDAELYKSSIPSQYGGRIASVLNITSKEASKEKFTGSAGIGLVTSKLNLEIPIIKEKTSLLLSGRTTYSDWIMKMLPEKSGYRDGKAGFYDLGGIFSHTLNERNKLNIYGYYSHDRFAFNDNQKYAYNNMNFSANWRSIFSEKLTANFSFGYDHYDYRNDESVEEAAAARLSFAINQWFGKADFSYKLDNNHTLNFGLMSQFYNINSGTYEPLHESSLVKWDQLQKDKALESAIYIGDQWEITPKLSVNAGIRYSMFNLLGPRTYYTYQDGMLPSSTTVVDSVSVGGGKVVKTYQGPEFRLSARYAFNDDFSVKAGFNTMRQYIHKVSNTTIMSPTDTWKLSDTNIKPQNGWQLAAGAYYNTPGQVLELSVEGYYKKLNDYLDYRSSARLIMNHHLETDVINTEGYAYGVEFQVKKPSGKLNGWASYTYSRTFLRQNDPRIARPVNGGDWYPTEYDKPHDFKLVGNYKFTRRYSVSFNMDYSTGRPTTIPAGQYYDQGLQSMQVYYTDRNSYRVPDYFRLDLAFNIEPSHHLTLLTHSSISFGVYNLTGRKNVYSIYYVSENGSVQGYKMSIFGAPIPFITYNIKF
;
A
#
# COMPACT_ATOMS: atom_id res chain seq x y z
N TYR A 1 -1.26 5.35 -1.26
CA TYR A 1 -0.88 4.74 -2.54
C TYR A 1 -2.11 4.13 -3.21
N ASN A 2 -2.66 4.85 -4.17
CA ASN A 2 -3.88 4.46 -4.90
C ASN A 2 -3.55 4.52 -6.40
N VAL A 3 -3.87 3.46 -7.15
CA VAL A 3 -3.57 3.35 -8.58
C VAL A 3 -4.87 3.11 -9.33
N ARG A 4 -5.17 3.95 -10.33
CA ARG A 4 -6.33 3.79 -11.21
C ARG A 4 -7.65 3.67 -10.45
N GLY A 5 -7.89 4.62 -9.55
CA GLY A 5 -9.12 4.68 -8.77
C GLY A 5 -9.36 3.46 -7.88
N SER A 6 -8.30 2.89 -7.32
CA SER A 6 -8.38 1.75 -6.41
C SER A 6 -8.19 2.17 -4.94
N ALA A 7 -8.73 1.39 -4.02
CA ALA A 7 -8.39 1.47 -2.61
C ALA A 7 -6.93 1.02 -2.36
N ALA A 8 -6.38 1.41 -1.22
CA ALA A 8 -4.98 1.10 -0.91
C ALA A 8 -4.70 -0.41 -0.80
N ASP A 9 -5.64 -1.18 -0.26
CA ASP A 9 -5.57 -2.64 -0.09
C ASP A 9 -5.71 -3.42 -1.39
N GLN A 10 -6.14 -2.77 -2.47
CA GLN A 10 -6.28 -3.37 -3.79
C GLN A 10 -4.96 -3.38 -4.57
N ASN A 11 -3.91 -2.80 -4.03
CA ASN A 11 -2.58 -2.77 -4.63
C ASN A 11 -1.66 -3.75 -3.89
N LEU A 12 -0.99 -4.62 -4.64
CA LEU A 12 0.03 -5.51 -4.08
C LEU A 12 1.36 -4.77 -4.03
N LEU A 13 1.94 -4.71 -2.84
CA LEU A 13 3.22 -4.07 -2.64
C LEU A 13 4.20 -5.11 -2.10
N LEU A 14 5.25 -5.37 -2.88
CA LEU A 14 6.26 -6.38 -2.59
C LEU A 14 7.62 -5.74 -2.36
N LEU A 15 8.30 -6.20 -1.33
CA LEU A 15 9.72 -5.96 -1.09
C LEU A 15 10.43 -7.31 -1.11
N ASN A 16 11.25 -7.56 -2.15
CA ASN A 16 11.97 -8.82 -2.34
C ASN A 16 11.07 -10.06 -2.21
N ASN A 17 9.91 -10.04 -2.88
CA ASN A 17 8.82 -11.03 -2.85
C ASN A 17 7.93 -11.07 -1.60
N GLY A 18 8.30 -10.44 -0.48
CA GLY A 18 7.45 -10.36 0.70
C GLY A 18 6.46 -9.20 0.62
N THR A 19 5.30 -9.34 1.23
CA THR A 19 4.22 -8.34 1.21
C THR A 19 4.45 -7.29 2.29
N ILE A 20 4.38 -6.02 1.94
CA ILE A 20 4.35 -4.90 2.88
C ILE A 20 2.91 -4.39 3.00
N TYR A 21 2.32 -4.54 4.17
CA TYR A 21 0.93 -4.17 4.43
C TYR A 21 0.73 -2.68 4.67
N ASN A 22 1.70 -2.01 5.30
CA ASN A 22 1.69 -0.56 5.45
C ASN A 22 3.00 0.04 4.90
N PRO A 23 2.97 0.68 3.71
CA PRO A 23 4.16 1.22 3.05
C PRO A 23 4.58 2.60 3.56
N ASN A 24 3.98 3.10 4.62
CA ASN A 24 4.13 4.47 5.06
C ASN A 24 4.62 4.56 6.49
N HIS A 25 5.48 5.54 6.75
CA HIS A 25 5.80 6.03 8.09
C HIS A 25 5.07 7.35 8.35
N LEU A 26 4.72 7.58 9.62
CA LEU A 26 4.09 8.82 10.10
C LEU A 26 2.92 9.27 9.20
N PHE A 27 1.95 8.40 8.98
CA PHE A 27 0.72 8.67 8.20
C PHE A 27 0.97 9.08 6.74
N GLY A 28 2.06 8.60 6.13
CA GLY A 28 2.39 8.87 4.72
C GLY A 28 3.34 10.04 4.49
N PHE A 29 3.91 10.61 5.55
CA PHE A 29 4.92 11.66 5.40
C PHE A 29 6.24 11.11 4.87
N PHE A 30 6.61 9.88 5.25
CA PHE A 30 7.76 9.16 4.73
C PHE A 30 7.33 7.80 4.16
N THR A 31 8.07 7.31 3.17
CA THR A 31 7.91 5.95 2.68
C THR A 31 8.63 4.95 3.60
N ALA A 32 8.07 3.75 3.75
CA ALA A 32 8.71 2.64 4.44
C ALA A 32 10.01 2.14 3.76
N PHE A 33 10.29 2.59 2.54
CA PHE A 33 11.44 2.13 1.78
C PHE A 33 12.60 3.11 1.88
N ASN A 34 13.74 2.64 2.40
CA ASN A 34 14.99 3.39 2.34
C ASN A 34 15.54 3.35 0.92
N SER A 35 15.56 4.52 0.24
CA SER A 35 16.03 4.65 -1.15
C SER A 35 17.45 4.13 -1.37
N ASP A 36 18.30 4.16 -0.34
CA ASP A 36 19.68 3.71 -0.44
C ASP A 36 19.83 2.18 -0.52
N MET A 37 18.75 1.45 -0.16
CA MET A 37 18.69 -0.01 -0.29
C MET A 37 18.03 -0.48 -1.59
N ILE A 38 17.32 0.39 -2.29
CA ILE A 38 16.53 0.00 -3.45
C ILE A 38 17.39 0.00 -4.70
N LYS A 39 17.31 -1.09 -5.47
CA LYS A 39 17.87 -1.22 -6.80
C LYS A 39 16.88 -0.76 -7.85
N ASP A 40 15.65 -1.26 -7.76
CA ASP A 40 14.60 -1.08 -8.76
C ASP A 40 13.21 -1.12 -8.13
N ALA A 41 12.27 -0.42 -8.77
CA ALA A 41 10.87 -0.39 -8.39
C ALA A 41 10.00 -0.43 -9.66
N GLU A 42 9.32 -1.55 -9.87
CA GLU A 42 8.49 -1.80 -11.03
C GLU A 42 7.01 -1.70 -10.67
N LEU A 43 6.29 -0.81 -11.33
CA LEU A 43 4.85 -0.64 -11.16
C LEU A 43 4.09 -1.25 -12.34
N TYR A 44 3.40 -2.35 -12.09
CA TYR A 44 2.52 -3.01 -13.06
C TYR A 44 1.08 -2.50 -12.87
N LYS A 45 0.55 -1.75 -13.84
CA LYS A 45 -0.80 -1.18 -13.81
C LYS A 45 -1.78 -1.89 -14.76
N SER A 46 -1.32 -2.34 -15.92
CA SER A 46 -2.16 -2.89 -16.99
C SER A 46 -1.70 -4.24 -17.56
N SER A 47 -0.40 -4.47 -17.57
CA SER A 47 0.19 -5.73 -18.07
C SER A 47 0.82 -6.46 -16.90
N ILE A 48 -0.04 -6.96 -15.99
CA ILE A 48 0.40 -7.63 -14.77
C ILE A 48 0.82 -9.05 -15.15
N PRO A 49 2.08 -9.47 -14.93
CA PRO A 49 2.52 -10.83 -15.17
C PRO A 49 1.71 -11.86 -14.38
N SER A 50 1.53 -13.07 -14.95
CA SER A 50 0.72 -14.15 -14.35
C SER A 50 1.23 -14.64 -12.99
N GLN A 51 2.50 -14.40 -12.67
CA GLN A 51 3.10 -14.71 -11.38
C GLN A 51 2.54 -13.88 -10.22
N TYR A 52 1.88 -12.75 -10.49
CA TYR A 52 1.29 -11.87 -9.48
C TYR A 52 -0.23 -12.02 -9.44
N GLY A 53 -0.79 -12.01 -8.23
CA GLY A 53 -2.24 -12.08 -7.99
C GLY A 53 -2.59 -11.71 -6.56
N GLY A 54 -3.84 -11.97 -6.14
CA GLY A 54 -4.31 -11.68 -4.80
C GLY A 54 -4.70 -10.22 -4.53
N ARG A 55 -4.58 -9.33 -5.53
CA ARG A 55 -5.05 -7.94 -5.50
C ARG A 55 -5.63 -7.55 -6.86
N ILE A 56 -6.57 -6.60 -6.87
CA ILE A 56 -7.38 -6.28 -8.06
C ILE A 56 -7.01 -4.97 -8.78
N ALA A 57 -5.90 -4.31 -8.40
CA ALA A 57 -5.54 -3.04 -9.02
C ALA A 57 -4.17 -3.01 -9.66
N SER A 58 -3.12 -3.07 -8.88
CA SER A 58 -1.73 -2.95 -9.36
C SER A 58 -0.77 -3.79 -8.53
N VAL A 59 0.44 -3.93 -9.06
CA VAL A 59 1.55 -4.54 -8.33
C VAL A 59 2.74 -3.58 -8.35
N LEU A 60 3.23 -3.20 -7.19
CA LEU A 60 4.51 -2.50 -7.02
C LEU A 60 5.52 -3.51 -6.47
N ASN A 61 6.45 -3.90 -7.33
CA ASN A 61 7.53 -4.82 -6.97
C ASN A 61 8.82 -4.03 -6.74
N ILE A 62 9.32 -4.07 -5.50
CA ILE A 62 10.55 -3.38 -5.10
C ILE A 62 11.63 -4.40 -4.86
N THR A 63 12.75 -4.24 -5.55
CA THR A 63 13.93 -5.09 -5.43
C THR A 63 15.07 -4.31 -4.78
N SER A 64 15.65 -4.88 -3.76
CA SER A 64 16.80 -4.30 -3.07
C SER A 64 18.09 -4.51 -3.86
N LYS A 65 19.04 -3.58 -3.69
CA LYS A 65 20.39 -3.73 -4.24
C LYS A 65 21.20 -4.74 -3.41
N GLU A 66 22.19 -5.35 -4.04
CA GLU A 66 23.19 -6.14 -3.34
C GLU A 66 24.36 -5.24 -2.91
N ALA A 67 24.99 -5.62 -1.81
CA ALA A 67 26.22 -4.96 -1.38
C ALA A 67 27.39 -5.26 -2.32
N SER A 68 28.34 -4.34 -2.36
CA SER A 68 29.64 -4.57 -3.02
C SER A 68 30.31 -5.83 -2.48
N LYS A 69 30.83 -6.67 -3.39
CA LYS A 69 31.59 -7.86 -3.06
C LYS A 69 33.11 -7.64 -3.11
N GLU A 70 33.55 -6.43 -3.51
CA GLU A 70 34.97 -6.14 -3.73
C GLU A 70 35.58 -5.35 -2.60
N LYS A 71 34.92 -4.29 -2.17
CA LYS A 71 35.41 -3.36 -1.15
C LYS A 71 34.33 -2.93 -0.20
N PHE A 72 34.74 -2.62 1.02
CA PHE A 72 33.88 -1.96 2.00
C PHE A 72 33.47 -0.58 1.49
N THR A 73 32.20 -0.29 1.49
CA THR A 73 31.65 1.02 1.14
C THR A 73 30.48 1.34 2.07
N GLY A 74 30.14 2.59 2.15
CA GLY A 74 29.00 2.99 2.96
C GLY A 74 28.51 4.39 2.64
N SER A 75 27.37 4.71 3.22
CA SER A 75 26.83 6.06 3.23
C SER A 75 26.18 6.36 4.57
N ALA A 76 26.37 7.58 5.04
CA ALA A 76 25.70 8.09 6.23
C ALA A 76 25.04 9.42 5.92
N GLY A 77 23.90 9.69 6.50
CA GLY A 77 23.22 10.97 6.44
C GLY A 77 22.80 11.38 7.84
N ILE A 78 23.14 12.58 8.25
CA ILE A 78 22.75 13.16 9.54
C ILE A 78 21.98 14.44 9.25
N GLY A 79 20.74 14.49 9.69
CA GLY A 79 19.88 15.63 9.46
C GLY A 79 19.07 16.03 10.70
N LEU A 80 18.37 17.17 10.63
CA LEU A 80 17.53 17.64 11.73
C LEU A 80 16.28 16.79 11.94
N VAL A 81 15.79 16.13 10.90
CA VAL A 81 14.55 15.35 10.94
C VAL A 81 14.83 13.86 10.92
N THR A 82 15.78 13.42 10.10
CA THR A 82 16.10 12.02 9.89
C THR A 82 17.60 11.80 9.84
N SER A 83 18.04 10.64 10.32
CA SER A 83 19.40 10.13 10.10
C SER A 83 19.34 8.74 9.51
N LYS A 84 20.35 8.41 8.70
CA LYS A 84 20.47 7.12 8.03
C LYS A 84 21.91 6.66 7.97
N LEU A 85 22.09 5.33 7.95
CA LEU A 85 23.38 4.67 7.79
C LEU A 85 23.20 3.44 6.90
N ASN A 86 24.07 3.30 5.90
CA ASN A 86 24.12 2.11 5.05
C ASN A 86 25.57 1.64 4.96
N LEU A 87 25.78 0.35 5.15
CA LEU A 87 27.08 -0.30 5.12
C LEU A 87 27.05 -1.45 4.12
N GLU A 88 28.01 -1.50 3.23
CA GLU A 88 28.21 -2.58 2.27
C GLU A 88 29.52 -3.29 2.61
N ILE A 89 29.41 -4.53 3.09
CA ILE A 89 30.49 -5.30 3.69
C ILE A 89 30.79 -6.51 2.81
N PRO A 90 31.93 -6.60 2.13
CA PRO A 90 32.39 -7.82 1.49
C PRO A 90 32.89 -8.80 2.57
N ILE A 91 32.18 -9.91 2.76
CA ILE A 91 32.59 -10.95 3.70
C ILE A 91 33.60 -11.91 3.05
N ILE A 92 33.27 -12.37 1.84
CA ILE A 92 34.17 -13.16 1.01
C ILE A 92 34.22 -12.46 -0.35
N LYS A 93 35.40 -12.02 -0.74
CA LYS A 93 35.64 -11.28 -1.99
C LYS A 93 35.02 -12.02 -3.17
N GLU A 94 34.28 -11.30 -4.02
CA GLU A 94 33.57 -11.77 -5.21
C GLU A 94 32.41 -12.76 -4.94
N LYS A 95 32.29 -13.34 -3.73
CA LYS A 95 31.31 -14.37 -3.40
C LYS A 95 30.22 -13.89 -2.44
N THR A 96 30.61 -13.31 -1.30
CA THR A 96 29.66 -13.05 -0.21
C THR A 96 29.71 -11.59 0.20
N SER A 97 28.54 -10.97 0.29
CA SER A 97 28.40 -9.61 0.78
C SER A 97 27.22 -9.45 1.72
N LEU A 98 27.30 -8.46 2.59
CA LEU A 98 26.25 -8.06 3.52
C LEU A 98 25.99 -6.56 3.37
N LEU A 99 24.76 -6.18 3.11
CA LEU A 99 24.29 -4.81 3.20
C LEU A 99 23.52 -4.67 4.51
N LEU A 100 23.85 -3.66 5.31
CA LEU A 100 23.11 -3.25 6.50
C LEU A 100 22.66 -1.82 6.32
N SER A 101 21.43 -1.55 6.68
CA SER A 101 20.83 -0.22 6.59
C SER A 101 20.00 0.07 7.84
N GLY A 102 20.11 1.30 8.31
CA GLY A 102 19.24 1.83 9.37
C GLY A 102 18.86 3.26 9.07
N ARG A 103 17.61 3.59 9.37
CA ARG A 103 17.09 4.96 9.30
C ARG A 103 16.25 5.23 10.54
N THR A 104 16.30 6.44 11.04
CA THR A 104 15.47 6.90 12.16
C THR A 104 15.05 8.34 11.96
N THR A 105 13.92 8.70 12.57
CA THR A 105 13.48 10.09 12.67
C THR A 105 13.30 10.48 14.14
N TYR A 106 13.53 11.75 14.42
CA TYR A 106 13.37 12.39 15.73
C TYR A 106 12.62 13.70 15.54
N SER A 107 11.33 13.59 15.32
CA SER A 107 10.45 14.72 15.00
C SER A 107 9.76 15.35 16.22
N ASP A 108 10.03 14.88 17.44
CA ASP A 108 9.40 15.40 18.66
C ASP A 108 9.64 16.92 18.85
N TRP A 109 10.80 17.45 18.43
CA TRP A 109 11.09 18.88 18.48
C TRP A 109 10.23 19.70 17.50
N ILE A 110 9.84 19.11 16.36
CA ILE A 110 8.95 19.74 15.38
C ILE A 110 7.56 19.93 15.99
N MET A 111 7.08 18.92 16.72
CA MET A 111 5.79 19.00 17.42
C MET A 111 5.77 20.17 18.42
N LYS A 112 6.87 20.39 19.15
CA LYS A 112 7.01 21.51 20.11
C LYS A 112 6.99 22.89 19.44
N MET A 113 7.26 23.00 18.16
CA MET A 113 7.16 24.26 17.40
C MET A 113 5.72 24.59 16.96
N LEU A 114 4.79 23.66 17.10
CA LEU A 114 3.39 23.91 16.77
C LEU A 114 2.76 24.85 17.79
N PRO A 115 1.78 25.67 17.37
CA PRO A 115 1.05 26.54 18.29
C PRO A 115 0.34 25.72 19.39
N GLU A 116 0.26 26.25 20.62
CA GLU A 116 -0.44 25.59 21.73
C GLU A 116 -1.89 25.19 21.39
N LYS A 117 -2.57 26.06 20.65
CA LYS A 117 -3.95 25.83 20.20
C LYS A 117 -4.09 24.68 19.18
N SER A 118 -2.98 24.12 18.70
CA SER A 118 -3.03 22.99 17.75
C SER A 118 -3.47 21.67 18.39
N GLY A 119 -3.36 21.54 19.72
CA GLY A 119 -3.59 20.28 20.43
C GLY A 119 -2.52 19.21 20.24
N TYR A 120 -1.47 19.52 19.44
CA TYR A 120 -0.42 18.54 19.06
C TYR A 120 0.98 18.91 19.57
N ARG A 121 1.13 20.00 20.29
CA ARG A 121 2.42 20.49 20.76
C ARG A 121 3.14 19.49 21.67
N ASP A 122 2.37 18.79 22.51
CA ASP A 122 2.89 17.76 23.41
C ASP A 122 2.91 16.36 22.77
N GLY A 123 2.56 16.29 21.50
CA GLY A 123 2.59 15.07 20.73
C GLY A 123 4.02 14.55 20.52
N LYS A 124 4.10 13.25 20.28
CA LYS A 124 5.34 12.55 19.94
C LYS A 124 5.15 11.82 18.64
N ALA A 125 6.11 11.91 17.74
CA ALA A 125 6.09 11.20 16.48
C ALA A 125 7.49 10.74 16.14
N GLY A 126 7.63 9.50 15.70
CA GLY A 126 8.93 8.99 15.29
C GLY A 126 8.84 7.60 14.72
N PHE A 127 9.80 7.26 13.88
CA PHE A 127 9.99 5.90 13.40
C PHE A 127 11.46 5.54 13.32
N TYR A 128 11.72 4.25 13.25
CA TYR A 128 12.98 3.72 12.77
C TYR A 128 12.73 2.52 11.89
N ASP A 129 13.62 2.30 10.93
CA ASP A 129 13.66 1.10 10.12
C ASP A 129 15.08 0.54 10.03
N LEU A 130 15.14 -0.78 9.92
CA LEU A 130 16.36 -1.57 9.80
C LEU A 130 16.19 -2.52 8.62
N GLY A 131 17.22 -2.64 7.80
CA GLY A 131 17.25 -3.57 6.69
C GLY A 131 18.59 -4.30 6.61
N GLY A 132 18.55 -5.55 6.17
CA GLY A 132 19.73 -6.36 5.96
C GLY A 132 19.60 -7.23 4.72
N ILE A 133 20.67 -7.36 3.94
CA ILE A 133 20.70 -8.20 2.75
C ILE A 133 22.00 -8.98 2.75
N PHE A 134 21.89 -10.28 2.94
CA PHE A 134 22.99 -11.21 2.78
C PHE A 134 22.92 -11.82 1.39
N SER A 135 24.00 -11.71 0.61
CA SER A 135 24.10 -12.26 -0.74
C SER A 135 25.30 -13.19 -0.84
N HIS A 136 25.04 -14.42 -1.28
CA HIS A 136 26.08 -15.43 -1.46
C HIS A 136 26.00 -16.10 -2.82
N THR A 137 27.07 -16.05 -3.57
CA THR A 137 27.25 -16.76 -4.84
C THR A 137 27.86 -18.12 -4.55
N LEU A 138 27.03 -19.18 -4.53
CA LEU A 138 27.47 -20.56 -4.31
C LEU A 138 28.41 -21.01 -5.44
N ASN A 139 28.00 -20.76 -6.68
CA ASN A 139 28.73 -20.98 -7.92
C ASN A 139 28.11 -20.12 -9.04
N GLU A 140 28.62 -20.21 -10.26
CA GLU A 140 28.15 -19.42 -11.43
C GLU A 140 26.66 -19.61 -11.74
N ARG A 141 26.07 -20.73 -11.33
CA ARG A 141 24.66 -21.09 -11.60
C ARG A 141 23.74 -20.87 -10.40
N ASN A 142 24.29 -20.75 -9.20
CA ASN A 142 23.50 -20.72 -7.97
C ASN A 142 23.84 -19.54 -7.09
N LYS A 143 22.82 -18.78 -6.72
CA LYS A 143 22.92 -17.61 -5.87
C LYS A 143 21.82 -17.60 -4.82
N LEU A 144 22.21 -17.34 -3.58
CA LEU A 144 21.31 -17.21 -2.43
C LEU A 144 21.32 -15.76 -1.95
N ASN A 145 20.13 -15.18 -1.80
CA ASN A 145 19.93 -13.90 -1.15
C ASN A 145 18.98 -14.09 0.04
N ILE A 146 19.32 -13.51 1.18
CA ILE A 146 18.47 -13.47 2.37
C ILE A 146 18.22 -12.02 2.72
N TYR A 147 16.97 -11.64 2.85
CA TYR A 147 16.52 -10.29 3.12
C TYR A 147 15.83 -10.22 4.48
N GLY A 148 16.10 -9.17 5.21
CA GLY A 148 15.40 -8.84 6.43
C GLY A 148 15.05 -7.35 6.44
N TYR A 149 13.83 -7.01 6.79
CA TYR A 149 13.36 -5.66 6.99
C TYR A 149 12.50 -5.60 8.24
N TYR A 150 12.70 -4.58 9.05
CA TYR A 150 11.88 -4.29 10.22
C TYR A 150 11.68 -2.77 10.34
N SER A 151 10.46 -2.35 10.65
CA SER A 151 10.17 -0.97 10.98
C SER A 151 9.26 -0.85 12.20
N HIS A 152 9.44 0.22 12.95
CA HIS A 152 8.62 0.61 14.08
C HIS A 152 8.24 2.07 13.98
N ASP A 153 6.97 2.34 14.06
CA ASP A 153 6.39 3.68 14.10
C ASP A 153 5.70 3.91 15.44
N ARG A 154 5.87 5.09 15.99
CA ARG A 154 5.13 5.55 17.16
C ARG A 154 4.57 6.95 16.91
N PHE A 155 3.35 7.12 17.33
CA PHE A 155 2.68 8.42 17.27
C PHE A 155 1.79 8.60 18.50
N ALA A 156 1.86 9.77 19.14
CA ALA A 156 1.00 10.14 20.23
C ALA A 156 0.48 11.57 19.97
N PHE A 157 -0.82 11.76 19.97
CA PHE A 157 -1.41 13.10 19.88
C PHE A 157 -1.23 13.86 21.20
N ASN A 158 -1.37 13.12 22.29
CA ASN A 158 -1.21 13.55 23.68
C ASN A 158 -0.81 12.33 24.52
N ASP A 159 -0.72 12.49 25.83
CA ASP A 159 -0.36 11.39 26.73
C ASP A 159 -1.45 10.30 26.81
N ASN A 160 -2.69 10.61 26.42
CA ASN A 160 -3.84 9.74 26.55
C ASN A 160 -4.13 8.87 25.30
N GLN A 161 -3.56 9.22 24.14
CA GLN A 161 -3.74 8.46 22.89
C GLN A 161 -2.39 8.17 22.25
N LYS A 162 -2.01 6.89 22.20
CA LYS A 162 -0.74 6.41 21.67
C LYS A 162 -0.97 5.34 20.63
N TYR A 163 -0.34 5.50 19.50
CA TYR A 163 -0.37 4.55 18.37
C TYR A 163 1.04 4.03 18.13
N ALA A 164 1.15 2.74 17.87
CA ALA A 164 2.36 2.12 17.38
C ALA A 164 2.03 1.06 16.34
N TYR A 165 2.86 0.93 15.33
CA TYR A 165 2.74 -0.15 14.34
C TYR A 165 4.11 -0.61 13.87
N ASN A 166 4.17 -1.88 13.50
CA ASN A 166 5.39 -2.55 13.05
C ASN A 166 5.16 -3.21 11.70
N ASN A 167 6.18 -3.18 10.84
CA ASN A 167 6.29 -4.09 9.72
C ASN A 167 7.54 -4.96 9.90
N MET A 168 7.44 -6.22 9.57
CA MET A 168 8.57 -7.14 9.47
C MET A 168 8.43 -7.95 8.19
N ASN A 169 9.50 -8.03 7.44
CA ASN A 169 9.59 -8.87 6.26
C ASN A 169 10.91 -9.64 6.33
N PHE A 170 10.81 -10.95 6.18
CA PHE A 170 11.96 -11.84 6.02
C PHE A 170 11.74 -12.70 4.79
N SER A 171 12.72 -12.77 3.90
CA SER A 171 12.66 -13.65 2.74
C SER A 171 14.02 -14.22 2.38
N ALA A 172 14.01 -15.46 1.93
CA ALA A 172 15.15 -16.15 1.31
C ALA A 172 14.82 -16.41 -0.14
N ASN A 173 15.74 -16.11 -1.03
CA ASN A 173 15.58 -16.27 -2.47
C ASN A 173 16.79 -17.02 -3.03
N TRP A 174 16.54 -18.18 -3.60
CA TRP A 174 17.54 -18.99 -4.27
C TRP A 174 17.29 -18.99 -5.77
N ARG A 175 18.18 -18.33 -6.51
CA ARG A 175 18.21 -18.36 -7.96
C ARG A 175 19.12 -19.49 -8.44
N SER A 176 18.60 -20.35 -9.33
CA SER A 176 19.33 -21.46 -9.94
C SER A 176 19.19 -21.44 -11.46
N ILE A 177 20.29 -21.58 -12.15
CA ILE A 177 20.37 -21.73 -13.61
C ILE A 177 20.57 -23.20 -13.90
N PHE A 178 19.47 -23.92 -14.22
CA PHE A 178 19.54 -25.36 -14.50
C PHE A 178 20.18 -25.65 -15.86
N SER A 179 19.91 -24.79 -16.84
CA SER A 179 20.51 -24.87 -18.19
C SER A 179 20.53 -23.48 -18.82
N GLU A 180 21.10 -23.34 -20.01
CA GLU A 180 21.07 -22.09 -20.79
C GLU A 180 19.64 -21.63 -21.11
N LYS A 181 18.66 -22.54 -21.09
CA LYS A 181 17.27 -22.24 -21.36
C LYS A 181 16.39 -22.15 -20.12
N LEU A 182 16.77 -22.75 -19.00
CA LEU A 182 15.91 -22.85 -17.80
C LEU A 182 16.56 -22.21 -16.58
N THR A 183 15.90 -21.20 -16.08
CA THR A 183 16.23 -20.52 -14.81
C THR A 183 15.06 -20.68 -13.85
N ALA A 184 15.35 -20.91 -12.56
CA ALA A 184 14.35 -20.93 -11.51
C ALA A 184 14.72 -19.98 -10.37
N ASN A 185 13.69 -19.43 -9.72
CA ASN A 185 13.77 -18.70 -8.48
C ASN A 185 12.87 -19.37 -7.43
N PHE A 186 13.46 -19.79 -6.33
CA PHE A 186 12.72 -20.31 -5.17
C PHE A 186 12.74 -19.26 -4.10
N SER A 187 11.57 -18.84 -3.65
CA SER A 187 11.43 -17.84 -2.60
C SER A 187 10.61 -18.41 -1.46
N PHE A 188 11.05 -18.14 -0.24
CA PHE A 188 10.33 -18.47 0.98
C PHE A 188 10.45 -17.31 1.95
N GLY A 189 9.39 -16.99 2.67
CA GLY A 189 9.45 -15.88 3.59
C GLY A 189 8.30 -15.80 4.58
N TYR A 190 8.43 -14.79 5.44
CA TYR A 190 7.50 -14.46 6.49
C TYR A 190 7.30 -12.94 6.54
N ASP A 191 6.05 -12.52 6.54
CA ASP A 191 5.63 -11.13 6.66
C ASP A 191 4.79 -10.97 7.92
N HIS A 192 5.03 -9.90 8.65
CA HIS A 192 4.27 -9.54 9.83
C HIS A 192 3.95 -8.04 9.80
N TYR A 193 2.72 -7.72 10.15
CA TYR A 193 2.26 -6.37 10.40
C TYR A 193 1.40 -6.36 11.65
N ASP A 194 1.66 -5.48 12.59
CA ASP A 194 0.81 -5.26 13.74
C ASP A 194 0.63 -3.76 14.03
N TYR A 195 -0.49 -3.43 14.65
CA TYR A 195 -0.66 -2.14 15.27
C TYR A 195 -1.25 -2.25 16.68
N ARG A 196 -1.02 -1.19 17.47
CA ARG A 196 -1.60 -0.98 18.79
C ARG A 196 -2.07 0.45 18.93
N ASN A 197 -3.24 0.60 19.52
CA ASN A 197 -3.80 1.89 19.94
C ASN A 197 -4.12 1.82 21.42
N ASP A 198 -3.39 2.60 22.23
CA ASP A 198 -3.61 2.73 23.67
C ASP A 198 -4.40 4.01 23.92
N GLU A 199 -5.53 3.90 24.59
CA GLU A 199 -6.38 5.00 25.00
C GLU A 199 -6.54 5.01 26.52
N SER A 200 -6.23 6.15 27.16
CA SER A 200 -6.22 6.31 28.60
C SER A 200 -6.81 7.65 29.06
N VAL A 201 -7.86 8.12 28.39
CA VAL A 201 -8.54 9.39 28.75
C VAL A 201 -9.14 9.31 30.16
N GLU A 202 -9.77 8.18 30.48
CA GLU A 202 -10.28 7.85 31.80
C GLU A 202 -9.64 6.54 32.28
N GLU A 203 -9.15 6.51 33.52
CA GLU A 203 -8.45 5.35 34.08
C GLU A 203 -9.31 4.10 34.05
N ALA A 204 -10.59 4.21 34.39
CA ALA A 204 -11.53 3.09 34.37
C ALA A 204 -11.87 2.56 32.97
N ALA A 205 -11.71 3.40 31.95
CA ALA A 205 -11.98 3.07 30.53
C ALA A 205 -10.71 2.86 29.72
N ALA A 206 -9.54 2.89 30.37
CA ALA A 206 -8.24 2.75 29.68
C ALA A 206 -8.09 1.38 29.02
N ALA A 207 -7.87 1.39 27.71
CA ALA A 207 -7.88 0.20 26.89
C ALA A 207 -6.79 0.19 25.83
N ARG A 208 -6.42 -1.02 25.42
CA ARG A 208 -5.59 -1.27 24.24
C ARG A 208 -6.40 -2.00 23.20
N LEU A 209 -6.41 -1.46 22.00
CA LEU A 209 -6.85 -2.13 20.80
C LEU A 209 -5.63 -2.57 20.00
N SER A 210 -5.55 -3.84 19.65
CA SER A 210 -4.47 -4.39 18.84
C SER A 210 -4.97 -5.27 17.71
N PHE A 211 -4.15 -5.36 16.67
CA PHE A 211 -4.41 -6.12 15.45
C PHE A 211 -3.10 -6.69 14.93
N ALA A 212 -3.12 -7.85 14.25
CA ALA A 212 -1.92 -8.41 13.63
C ALA A 212 -2.22 -9.30 12.41
N ILE A 213 -1.35 -9.19 11.39
CA ILE A 213 -1.27 -10.10 10.25
C ILE A 213 0.04 -10.88 10.36
N ASN A 214 -0.03 -12.20 10.23
CA ASN A 214 1.11 -13.06 10.05
C ASN A 214 0.91 -13.83 8.74
N GLN A 215 1.89 -13.79 7.86
CA GLN A 215 1.84 -14.44 6.56
C GLN A 215 3.13 -15.21 6.29
N TRP A 216 3.01 -16.48 5.98
CA TRP A 216 4.11 -17.28 5.41
C TRP A 216 3.87 -17.43 3.93
N PHE A 217 4.91 -17.38 3.12
CA PHE A 217 4.79 -17.63 1.69
C PHE A 217 5.92 -18.50 1.17
N GLY A 218 5.59 -19.30 0.17
CA GLY A 218 6.52 -20.06 -0.64
C GLY A 218 6.19 -19.89 -2.11
N LYS A 219 7.20 -19.74 -2.95
CA LYS A 219 7.05 -19.47 -4.37
C LYS A 219 8.16 -20.16 -5.15
N ALA A 220 7.80 -20.76 -6.30
CA ALA A 220 8.75 -21.31 -7.25
C ALA A 220 8.40 -20.77 -8.65
N ASP A 221 9.25 -19.91 -9.17
CA ASP A 221 9.14 -19.27 -10.48
C ASP A 221 10.15 -19.88 -11.44
N PHE A 222 9.69 -20.30 -12.61
CA PHE A 222 10.51 -20.84 -13.68
C PHE A 222 10.40 -19.97 -14.92
N SER A 223 11.53 -19.71 -15.57
CA SER A 223 11.61 -19.06 -16.87
C SER A 223 12.31 -20.00 -17.83
N TYR A 224 11.60 -20.40 -18.88
CA TYR A 224 12.08 -21.34 -19.88
C TYR A 224 12.08 -20.70 -21.27
N LYS A 225 13.26 -20.51 -21.82
CA LYS A 225 13.45 -20.03 -23.18
C LYS A 225 13.23 -21.21 -24.17
N LEU A 226 11.98 -21.35 -24.69
CA LEU A 226 11.60 -22.41 -25.58
C LEU A 226 12.41 -22.31 -26.89
N ASP A 227 12.40 -21.11 -27.48
CA ASP A 227 13.16 -20.73 -28.65
C ASP A 227 13.53 -19.23 -28.60
N ASN A 228 13.88 -18.64 -29.74
CA ASN A 228 14.26 -17.22 -29.82
C ASN A 228 13.06 -16.26 -29.66
N ASN A 229 11.85 -16.74 -29.91
CA ASN A 229 10.64 -15.94 -29.95
C ASN A 229 9.73 -16.19 -28.74
N HIS A 230 9.88 -17.34 -28.05
CA HIS A 230 9.02 -17.73 -26.95
C HIS A 230 9.80 -17.90 -25.64
N THR A 231 9.36 -17.18 -24.60
CA THR A 231 9.83 -17.37 -23.22
C THR A 231 8.64 -17.70 -22.33
N LEU A 232 8.59 -18.94 -21.87
CA LEU A 232 7.56 -19.43 -20.96
C LEU A 232 7.95 -19.10 -19.52
N ASN A 233 7.08 -18.39 -18.82
CA ASN A 233 7.18 -18.14 -17.39
C ASN A 233 6.06 -18.90 -16.68
N PHE A 234 6.41 -19.81 -15.79
CA PHE A 234 5.45 -20.64 -15.09
C PHE A 234 5.90 -20.89 -13.65
N GLY A 235 4.97 -21.29 -12.82
CA GLY A 235 5.31 -21.54 -11.44
C GLY A 235 4.12 -21.82 -10.55
N LEU A 236 4.43 -21.87 -9.27
CA LEU A 236 3.46 -22.06 -8.20
C LEU A 236 3.78 -21.14 -7.02
N MET A 237 2.75 -20.78 -6.28
CA MET A 237 2.83 -19.94 -5.09
C MET A 237 1.84 -20.46 -4.05
N SER A 238 2.20 -20.39 -2.79
CA SER A 238 1.30 -20.66 -1.67
C SER A 238 1.56 -19.67 -0.54
N GLN A 239 0.49 -19.16 0.07
CA GLN A 239 0.54 -18.21 1.20
C GLN A 239 -0.39 -18.70 2.30
N PHE A 240 0.12 -18.74 3.52
CA PHE A 240 -0.66 -19.06 4.71
C PHE A 240 -0.87 -17.81 5.54
N TYR A 241 -2.12 -17.43 5.74
CA TYR A 241 -2.53 -16.29 6.55
C TYR A 241 -2.94 -16.74 7.96
N ASN A 242 -2.54 -15.96 8.96
CA ASN A 242 -3.03 -16.03 10.32
C ASN A 242 -3.25 -14.60 10.84
N ILE A 243 -4.49 -14.13 10.79
CA ILE A 243 -4.85 -12.75 11.09
C ILE A 243 -5.58 -12.71 12.43
N ASN A 244 -5.11 -11.86 13.34
CA ASN A 244 -5.86 -11.42 14.50
C ASN A 244 -6.55 -10.10 14.14
N SER A 245 -7.86 -10.16 13.84
CA SER A 245 -8.64 -9.01 13.35
C SER A 245 -8.99 -7.99 14.44
N GLY A 246 -8.70 -8.30 15.70
CA GLY A 246 -8.87 -7.37 16.82
C GLY A 246 -8.78 -8.06 18.18
N THR A 247 -8.06 -7.43 19.09
CA THR A 247 -8.07 -7.72 20.53
C THR A 247 -8.26 -6.41 21.28
N TYR A 248 -9.20 -6.37 22.17
CA TYR A 248 -9.48 -5.25 23.06
C TYR A 248 -9.24 -5.68 24.51
N GLU A 249 -8.33 -5.02 25.20
CA GLU A 249 -7.88 -5.44 26.52
C GLU A 249 -7.70 -4.23 27.47
N PRO A 250 -7.83 -4.42 28.80
CA PRO A 250 -7.53 -3.37 29.76
C PRO A 250 -6.05 -2.96 29.65
N LEU A 251 -5.79 -1.65 29.70
CA LEU A 251 -4.42 -1.12 29.60
C LEU A 251 -3.62 -1.33 30.90
N HIS A 252 -4.31 -1.35 32.05
CA HIS A 252 -3.76 -1.57 33.38
C HIS A 252 -4.82 -2.15 34.34
N GLU A 253 -4.40 -2.58 35.54
CA GLU A 253 -5.25 -3.32 36.49
C GLU A 253 -6.46 -2.52 37.01
N SER A 254 -6.38 -1.19 37.06
CA SER A 254 -7.49 -0.34 37.49
C SER A 254 -8.56 -0.12 36.40
N SER A 255 -8.31 -0.57 35.18
CA SER A 255 -9.28 -0.50 34.09
C SER A 255 -10.42 -1.51 34.30
N LEU A 256 -11.66 -1.05 34.09
CA LEU A 256 -12.87 -1.87 34.10
C LEU A 256 -13.19 -2.48 32.74
N VAL A 257 -12.36 -2.27 31.74
CA VAL A 257 -12.52 -2.83 30.39
C VAL A 257 -12.40 -4.34 30.47
N LYS A 258 -13.34 -5.03 29.84
CA LYS A 258 -13.31 -6.50 29.71
C LYS A 258 -12.49 -6.87 28.48
N TRP A 259 -11.65 -7.90 28.65
CA TRP A 259 -10.92 -8.50 27.55
C TRP A 259 -11.89 -9.07 26.50
N ASP A 260 -11.65 -8.75 25.24
CA ASP A 260 -12.40 -9.25 24.10
C ASP A 260 -11.46 -9.50 22.91
N GLN A 261 -11.71 -10.58 22.16
CA GLN A 261 -10.93 -10.92 20.97
C GLN A 261 -11.82 -11.47 19.87
N LEU A 262 -11.68 -10.94 18.67
CA LEU A 262 -12.31 -11.49 17.48
C LEU A 262 -11.71 -12.84 17.10
N GLN A 263 -12.50 -13.70 16.46
CA GLN A 263 -12.00 -14.97 15.94
C GLN A 263 -10.86 -14.73 14.95
N LYS A 264 -9.75 -15.46 15.11
CA LYS A 264 -8.63 -15.37 14.17
C LYS A 264 -9.02 -15.93 12.81
N ASP A 265 -8.66 -15.24 11.77
CA ASP A 265 -8.83 -15.70 10.40
C ASP A 265 -7.57 -16.47 9.96
N LYS A 266 -7.76 -17.72 9.54
CA LYS A 266 -6.68 -18.56 8.97
C LYS A 266 -7.07 -19.00 7.58
N ALA A 267 -6.16 -18.89 6.62
CA ALA A 267 -6.41 -19.37 5.27
C ALA A 267 -5.13 -19.77 4.55
N LEU A 268 -5.29 -20.64 3.58
CA LEU A 268 -4.27 -21.01 2.62
C LEU A 268 -4.71 -20.54 1.22
N GLU A 269 -3.96 -19.59 0.66
CA GLU A 269 -4.11 -19.15 -0.73
C GLU A 269 -2.99 -19.78 -1.55
N SER A 270 -3.36 -20.51 -2.60
CA SER A 270 -2.40 -21.16 -3.50
C SER A 270 -2.74 -20.81 -4.94
N ALA A 271 -1.73 -20.78 -5.80
CA ALA A 271 -1.93 -20.56 -7.22
C ALA A 271 -0.88 -21.27 -8.05
N ILE A 272 -1.30 -21.69 -9.24
CA ILE A 272 -0.43 -22.11 -10.33
C ILE A 272 -0.60 -21.13 -11.48
N TYR A 273 0.46 -20.90 -12.24
CA TYR A 273 0.41 -19.97 -13.36
C TYR A 273 1.37 -20.36 -14.46
N ILE A 274 1.00 -19.95 -15.67
CA ILE A 274 1.83 -20.03 -16.86
C ILE A 274 1.56 -18.81 -17.73
N GLY A 275 2.60 -18.28 -18.36
CA GLY A 275 2.51 -17.20 -19.34
C GLY A 275 3.60 -17.34 -20.38
N ASP A 276 3.31 -16.90 -21.59
CA ASP A 276 4.23 -16.84 -22.70
C ASP A 276 4.51 -15.40 -23.10
N GLN A 277 5.78 -15.07 -23.21
CA GLN A 277 6.26 -13.85 -23.85
C GLN A 277 6.64 -14.21 -25.28
N TRP A 278 5.78 -13.82 -26.21
CA TRP A 278 5.91 -14.17 -27.63
C TRP A 278 6.32 -12.95 -28.46
N GLU A 279 7.53 -12.97 -28.97
CA GLU A 279 8.07 -11.99 -29.92
C GLU A 279 7.68 -12.43 -31.35
N ILE A 280 6.44 -12.07 -31.76
CA ILE A 280 5.88 -12.47 -33.06
C ILE A 280 6.72 -11.91 -34.21
N THR A 281 7.11 -10.65 -34.08
CA THR A 281 8.05 -9.97 -35.00
C THR A 281 8.93 -9.02 -34.15
N PRO A 282 10.01 -8.45 -34.69
CA PRO A 282 10.79 -7.44 -33.99
C PRO A 282 9.97 -6.22 -33.54
N LYS A 283 8.78 -6.01 -34.15
CA LYS A 283 7.88 -4.89 -33.83
C LYS A 283 6.67 -5.29 -32.98
N LEU A 284 6.28 -6.55 -32.96
CA LEU A 284 5.09 -7.03 -32.27
C LEU A 284 5.44 -8.07 -31.23
N SER A 285 5.20 -7.75 -29.98
CA SER A 285 5.27 -8.68 -28.85
C SER A 285 3.92 -8.85 -28.18
N VAL A 286 3.62 -10.08 -27.76
CA VAL A 286 2.40 -10.44 -27.04
C VAL A 286 2.78 -11.20 -25.79
N ASN A 287 2.17 -10.83 -24.66
CA ASN A 287 2.24 -11.61 -23.42
C ASN A 287 0.86 -12.18 -23.13
N ALA A 288 0.75 -13.48 -23.06
CA ALA A 288 -0.49 -14.18 -22.72
C ALA A 288 -0.24 -15.13 -21.54
N GLY A 289 -1.11 -15.09 -20.55
CA GLY A 289 -0.94 -15.94 -19.39
C GLY A 289 -2.25 -16.25 -18.68
N ILE A 290 -2.23 -17.34 -17.94
CA ILE A 290 -3.31 -17.78 -17.07
C ILE A 290 -2.74 -18.07 -15.69
N ARG A 291 -3.49 -17.67 -14.67
CA ARG A 291 -3.28 -18.02 -13.27
C ARG A 291 -4.54 -18.67 -12.75
N TYR A 292 -4.42 -19.77 -12.04
CA TYR A 292 -5.52 -20.39 -11.33
C TYR A 292 -5.26 -20.26 -9.83
N SER A 293 -6.09 -19.47 -9.15
CA SER A 293 -5.99 -19.25 -7.71
C SER A 293 -7.03 -20.06 -6.95
N MET A 294 -6.64 -20.56 -5.79
CA MET A 294 -7.50 -21.29 -4.85
C MET A 294 -7.25 -20.75 -3.45
N PHE A 295 -8.31 -20.36 -2.79
CA PHE A 295 -8.31 -19.86 -1.41
C PHE A 295 -9.15 -20.77 -0.54
N ASN A 296 -8.56 -21.30 0.53
CA ASN A 296 -9.20 -22.16 1.51
C ASN A 296 -9.20 -21.46 2.87
N LEU A 297 -10.37 -21.02 3.32
CA LEU A 297 -10.56 -20.58 4.70
C LEU A 297 -10.49 -21.78 5.63
N LEU A 298 -9.72 -21.68 6.71
CA LEU A 298 -9.41 -22.79 7.63
C LEU A 298 -9.98 -22.53 9.03
N GLY A 299 -10.40 -23.63 9.69
CA GLY A 299 -10.74 -23.62 11.11
C GLY A 299 -9.51 -23.58 12.04
N PRO A 300 -9.71 -23.40 13.36
CA PRO A 300 -11.01 -23.43 14.05
C PRO A 300 -11.80 -22.14 13.81
N ARG A 301 -13.08 -22.30 13.50
CA ARG A 301 -13.98 -21.17 13.24
C ARG A 301 -15.43 -21.55 13.50
N THR A 302 -16.18 -20.63 14.10
CA THR A 302 -17.66 -20.68 14.15
C THR A 302 -18.19 -19.58 13.22
N TYR A 303 -19.11 -19.93 12.35
CA TYR A 303 -19.80 -19.01 11.46
C TYR A 303 -21.31 -19.22 11.51
N TYR A 304 -22.05 -18.19 11.15
CA TYR A 304 -23.52 -18.22 11.18
C TYR A 304 -24.06 -18.41 9.77
N THR A 305 -25.13 -19.18 9.68
CA THR A 305 -25.96 -19.28 8.47
C THR A 305 -27.23 -18.44 8.67
N TYR A 306 -27.70 -17.87 7.59
CA TYR A 306 -28.80 -16.94 7.60
C TYR A 306 -29.93 -17.48 6.72
N GLN A 307 -31.16 -17.02 6.96
CA GLN A 307 -32.34 -17.40 6.19
C GLN A 307 -32.13 -17.08 4.71
N ASP A 308 -32.44 -18.05 3.84
CA ASP A 308 -32.31 -17.90 2.39
C ASP A 308 -33.07 -16.69 1.86
N GLY A 309 -32.42 -15.93 0.99
CA GLY A 309 -33.02 -14.72 0.41
C GLY A 309 -33.05 -13.50 1.34
N MET A 310 -32.61 -13.63 2.59
CA MET A 310 -32.53 -12.52 3.55
C MET A 310 -31.09 -12.04 3.74
N LEU A 311 -30.94 -10.80 4.19
CA LEU A 311 -29.62 -10.26 4.57
C LEU A 311 -29.19 -10.80 5.94
N PRO A 312 -27.88 -10.94 6.16
CA PRO A 312 -27.35 -11.23 7.49
C PRO A 312 -27.84 -10.21 8.53
N SER A 313 -28.45 -10.68 9.57
CA SER A 313 -28.87 -9.90 10.75
C SER A 313 -29.09 -10.83 11.93
N SER A 314 -29.15 -10.28 13.15
CA SER A 314 -29.45 -11.06 14.35
C SER A 314 -30.82 -11.77 14.30
N THR A 315 -31.74 -11.23 13.54
CA THR A 315 -33.11 -11.80 13.38
C THR A 315 -33.23 -12.84 12.27
N THR A 316 -32.25 -12.95 11.38
CA THR A 316 -32.25 -13.88 10.25
C THR A 316 -31.28 -15.06 10.43
N VAL A 317 -30.62 -15.18 11.59
CA VAL A 317 -29.77 -16.33 11.93
C VAL A 317 -30.60 -17.59 11.99
N VAL A 318 -30.17 -18.62 11.27
CA VAL A 318 -30.80 -19.95 11.28
C VAL A 318 -30.01 -20.92 12.15
N ASP A 319 -28.68 -20.96 12.00
CA ASP A 319 -27.82 -21.89 12.70
C ASP A 319 -26.39 -21.34 12.87
N SER A 320 -25.64 -21.94 13.77
CA SER A 320 -24.21 -21.68 13.96
C SER A 320 -23.40 -22.96 13.71
N VAL A 321 -22.44 -22.90 12.81
CA VAL A 321 -21.61 -24.04 12.42
C VAL A 321 -20.20 -23.85 12.95
N SER A 322 -19.72 -24.80 13.75
CA SER A 322 -18.35 -24.81 14.26
C SER A 322 -17.48 -25.83 13.52
N VAL A 323 -16.35 -25.38 12.99
CA VAL A 323 -15.38 -26.20 12.24
C VAL A 323 -14.08 -26.28 13.03
N GLY A 324 -13.58 -27.49 13.20
CA GLY A 324 -12.32 -27.74 13.97
C GLY A 324 -11.08 -27.25 13.25
N GLY A 325 -9.98 -27.15 14.02
CA GLY A 325 -8.69 -26.66 13.53
C GLY A 325 -8.15 -27.42 12.31
N GLY A 326 -7.61 -26.69 11.35
CA GLY A 326 -7.01 -27.22 10.13
C GLY A 326 -7.99 -27.74 9.07
N LYS A 327 -9.29 -27.84 9.38
CA LYS A 327 -10.31 -28.23 8.40
C LYS A 327 -10.70 -27.04 7.53
N VAL A 328 -11.03 -27.33 6.27
CA VAL A 328 -11.50 -26.32 5.32
C VAL A 328 -12.95 -25.94 5.66
N VAL A 329 -13.17 -24.64 5.82
CA VAL A 329 -14.49 -24.02 6.08
C VAL A 329 -15.17 -23.65 4.78
N LYS A 330 -14.44 -22.97 3.90
CA LYS A 330 -14.91 -22.46 2.60
C LYS A 330 -13.77 -22.43 1.61
N THR A 331 -14.08 -22.81 0.37
CA THR A 331 -13.13 -22.69 -0.76
C THR A 331 -13.67 -21.69 -1.78
N TYR A 332 -12.81 -20.79 -2.24
CA TYR A 332 -13.01 -19.95 -3.41
C TYR A 332 -11.89 -20.20 -4.40
N GLN A 333 -12.21 -20.33 -5.68
CA GLN A 333 -11.21 -20.64 -6.71
C GLN A 333 -11.64 -20.14 -8.08
N GLY A 334 -10.69 -20.04 -8.99
CA GLY A 334 -10.99 -19.78 -10.40
C GLY A 334 -9.81 -19.20 -11.19
N PRO A 335 -9.98 -19.13 -12.52
CA PRO A 335 -8.96 -18.63 -13.43
C PRO A 335 -8.88 -17.10 -13.39
N GLU A 336 -7.67 -16.62 -13.67
CA GLU A 336 -7.35 -15.22 -13.92
C GLU A 336 -6.57 -15.13 -15.22
N PHE A 337 -7.03 -14.28 -16.15
CA PHE A 337 -6.45 -14.14 -17.48
C PHE A 337 -5.58 -12.89 -17.55
N ARG A 338 -4.47 -12.99 -18.25
CA ARG A 338 -3.52 -11.91 -18.53
C ARG A 338 -3.23 -11.89 -20.02
N LEU A 339 -3.49 -10.76 -20.66
CA LEU A 339 -3.19 -10.58 -22.08
C LEU A 339 -2.67 -9.16 -22.28
N SER A 340 -1.55 -9.03 -22.97
CA SER A 340 -1.09 -7.72 -23.42
C SER A 340 -0.33 -7.84 -24.74
N ALA A 341 -0.42 -6.79 -25.54
CA ALA A 341 0.29 -6.68 -26.79
C ALA A 341 0.98 -5.32 -26.89
N ARG A 342 2.17 -5.30 -27.46
CA ARG A 342 2.91 -4.08 -27.77
C ARG A 342 3.29 -4.12 -29.24
N TYR A 343 3.01 -3.02 -29.95
CA TYR A 343 3.44 -2.81 -31.33
C TYR A 343 4.33 -1.56 -31.41
N ALA A 344 5.57 -1.73 -31.87
CA ALA A 344 6.51 -0.67 -32.14
C ALA A 344 6.43 -0.27 -33.63
N PHE A 345 5.91 0.92 -33.93
CA PHE A 345 5.87 1.45 -35.29
C PHE A 345 7.30 1.74 -35.80
N ASN A 346 8.10 2.30 -34.91
CA ASN A 346 9.52 2.58 -35.07
C ASN A 346 10.21 2.57 -33.69
N ASP A 347 11.48 2.95 -33.64
CA ASP A 347 12.28 2.96 -32.40
C ASP A 347 11.77 3.98 -31.36
N ASP A 348 11.08 5.02 -31.82
CA ASP A 348 10.63 6.11 -30.99
C ASP A 348 9.15 6.00 -30.56
N PHE A 349 8.31 5.33 -31.34
CA PHE A 349 6.87 5.27 -31.12
C PHE A 349 6.33 3.85 -31.02
N SER A 350 5.63 3.56 -29.93
CA SER A 350 4.95 2.30 -29.70
C SER A 350 3.58 2.46 -29.07
N VAL A 351 2.71 1.50 -29.29
CA VAL A 351 1.41 1.37 -28.62
C VAL A 351 1.37 0.06 -27.84
N LYS A 352 0.62 0.06 -26.75
CA LYS A 352 0.42 -1.10 -25.90
C LYS A 352 -1.04 -1.19 -25.49
N ALA A 353 -1.59 -2.40 -25.50
CA ALA A 353 -2.90 -2.69 -24.95
C ALA A 353 -2.81 -3.90 -24.00
N GLY A 354 -3.67 -3.94 -22.99
CA GLY A 354 -3.68 -5.02 -22.01
C GLY A 354 -5.06 -5.27 -21.42
N PHE A 355 -5.33 -6.53 -21.15
CA PHE A 355 -6.53 -7.01 -20.47
C PHE A 355 -6.13 -7.93 -19.32
N ASN A 356 -6.70 -7.71 -18.12
CA ASN A 356 -6.45 -8.55 -16.96
C ASN A 356 -7.76 -8.86 -16.25
N THR A 357 -7.90 -10.08 -15.75
CA THR A 357 -8.88 -10.43 -14.72
C THR A 357 -8.16 -10.73 -13.41
N MET A 358 -8.72 -10.36 -12.28
CA MET A 358 -8.03 -10.45 -10.98
C MET A 358 -9.01 -10.78 -9.86
N ARG A 359 -8.50 -11.40 -8.77
CA ARG A 359 -9.24 -11.74 -7.55
C ARG A 359 -8.47 -11.29 -6.32
N GLN A 360 -9.23 -10.97 -5.26
CA GLN A 360 -8.67 -10.55 -3.97
C GLN A 360 -9.42 -11.23 -2.84
N TYR A 361 -8.68 -11.86 -1.93
CA TYR A 361 -9.22 -12.65 -0.82
C TYR A 361 -9.01 -12.01 0.56
N ILE A 362 -8.18 -10.99 0.65
CA ILE A 362 -7.94 -10.21 1.86
C ILE A 362 -8.35 -8.76 1.64
N HIS A 363 -9.13 -8.20 2.55
CA HIS A 363 -9.77 -6.91 2.42
C HIS A 363 -9.42 -6.01 3.59
N LYS A 364 -9.21 -4.74 3.33
CA LYS A 364 -9.15 -3.72 4.37
C LYS A 364 -10.57 -3.28 4.73
N VAL A 365 -10.90 -3.39 5.99
CA VAL A 365 -12.17 -2.92 6.54
C VAL A 365 -11.92 -1.60 7.22
N SER A 366 -12.29 -0.52 6.55
CA SER A 366 -12.05 0.84 7.02
C SER A 366 -13.07 1.78 6.42
N ASN A 367 -13.42 2.79 7.17
CA ASN A 367 -14.23 3.92 6.70
C ASN A 367 -13.37 5.16 6.39
N THR A 368 -12.07 4.98 6.24
CA THR A 368 -11.11 6.05 5.92
C THR A 368 -10.41 5.78 4.59
N THR A 369 -10.20 6.83 3.80
CA THR A 369 -9.52 6.77 2.49
C THR A 369 -8.03 6.60 2.58
N ILE A 370 -7.42 7.11 3.63
CA ILE A 370 -5.99 6.99 3.87
C ILE A 370 -5.79 5.76 4.74
N MET A 371 -4.80 4.95 4.40
CA MET A 371 -4.42 3.82 5.23
C MET A 371 -4.08 4.33 6.62
N SER A 372 -4.94 4.01 7.58
CA SER A 372 -4.76 4.33 8.99
C SER A 372 -4.10 3.13 9.68
N PRO A 373 -3.25 3.34 10.68
CA PRO A 373 -2.77 2.23 11.48
C PRO A 373 -3.89 1.48 12.20
N THR A 374 -5.07 2.09 12.35
CA THR A 374 -6.26 1.46 12.97
C THR A 374 -7.15 0.70 11.99
N ASP A 375 -6.77 0.61 10.71
CA ASP A 375 -7.51 -0.16 9.72
C ASP A 375 -7.41 -1.67 10.03
N THR A 376 -8.55 -2.34 10.01
CA THR A 376 -8.64 -3.79 10.23
C THR A 376 -8.59 -4.54 8.90
N TRP A 377 -7.91 -5.68 8.88
CA TRP A 377 -7.88 -6.57 7.73
C TRP A 377 -8.72 -7.81 7.99
N LYS A 378 -9.45 -8.25 6.97
CA LYS A 378 -10.37 -9.37 7.03
C LYS A 378 -10.18 -10.26 5.81
N LEU A 379 -10.15 -11.59 6.02
CA LEU A 379 -10.20 -12.55 4.92
C LEU A 379 -11.63 -12.75 4.42
N SER A 380 -11.76 -13.12 3.15
CA SER A 380 -13.02 -13.66 2.62
C SER A 380 -13.43 -14.88 3.44
N ASP A 381 -14.75 -14.99 3.71
CA ASP A 381 -15.29 -16.08 4.50
C ASP A 381 -16.62 -16.59 3.91
N THR A 382 -17.41 -17.31 4.68
CA THR A 382 -18.69 -17.88 4.22
C THR A 382 -19.71 -16.81 3.82
N ASN A 383 -19.63 -15.62 4.41
CA ASN A 383 -20.56 -14.50 4.22
C ASN A 383 -19.94 -13.32 3.48
N ILE A 384 -18.61 -13.21 3.46
CA ILE A 384 -17.83 -12.15 2.79
C ILE A 384 -17.13 -12.74 1.56
N LYS A 385 -17.65 -12.44 0.37
CA LYS A 385 -17.12 -12.94 -0.89
C LYS A 385 -15.80 -12.29 -1.28
N PRO A 386 -14.94 -13.00 -2.05
CA PRO A 386 -13.78 -12.37 -2.68
C PRO A 386 -14.19 -11.26 -3.64
N GLN A 387 -13.47 -10.15 -3.59
CA GLN A 387 -13.57 -9.13 -4.64
C GLN A 387 -12.95 -9.69 -5.94
N ASN A 388 -13.56 -9.37 -7.06
CA ASN A 388 -13.04 -9.72 -8.37
C ASN A 388 -13.31 -8.61 -9.38
N GLY A 389 -12.56 -8.60 -10.46
CA GLY A 389 -12.74 -7.59 -11.48
C GLY A 389 -11.91 -7.87 -12.72
N TRP A 390 -12.14 -7.04 -13.72
CA TRP A 390 -11.34 -7.01 -14.93
C TRP A 390 -10.97 -5.57 -15.29
N GLN A 391 -9.87 -5.43 -16.01
CA GLN A 391 -9.36 -4.16 -16.49
C GLN A 391 -8.92 -4.28 -17.94
N LEU A 392 -9.29 -3.27 -18.73
CA LEU A 392 -8.79 -3.02 -20.06
C LEU A 392 -8.00 -1.71 -20.05
N ALA A 393 -6.84 -1.67 -20.69
CA ALA A 393 -6.05 -0.45 -20.84
C ALA A 393 -5.36 -0.40 -22.19
N ALA A 394 -5.19 0.81 -22.72
CA ALA A 394 -4.42 1.04 -23.95
C ALA A 394 -3.62 2.33 -23.81
N GLY A 395 -2.42 2.36 -24.36
CA GLY A 395 -1.54 3.52 -24.28
C GLY A 395 -0.62 3.66 -25.47
N ALA A 396 -0.16 4.89 -25.65
CA ALA A 396 0.84 5.27 -26.64
C ALA A 396 2.06 5.87 -25.95
N TYR A 397 3.23 5.54 -26.45
CA TYR A 397 4.53 5.92 -25.90
C TYR A 397 5.40 6.50 -27.00
N TYR A 398 5.96 7.66 -26.74
CA TYR A 398 6.80 8.36 -27.69
C TYR A 398 8.06 8.90 -27.03
N ASN A 399 9.22 8.53 -27.59
CA ASN A 399 10.50 9.10 -27.24
C ASN A 399 10.89 10.14 -28.28
N THR A 400 11.16 11.35 -27.87
CA THR A 400 11.61 12.38 -28.80
C THR A 400 13.01 12.05 -29.34
N PRO A 401 13.37 12.53 -30.55
CA PRO A 401 14.70 12.32 -31.10
C PRO A 401 15.81 12.66 -30.10
N GLY A 402 16.81 11.77 -30.01
CA GLY A 402 17.88 11.88 -29.00
C GLY A 402 17.47 11.54 -27.58
N GLN A 403 16.29 10.98 -27.38
CA GLN A 403 15.74 10.58 -26.07
C GLN A 403 15.69 11.74 -25.05
N VAL A 404 15.41 12.95 -25.52
CA VAL A 404 15.34 14.15 -24.68
C VAL A 404 14.13 14.09 -23.75
N LEU A 405 12.98 13.65 -24.28
CA LEU A 405 11.73 13.48 -23.55
C LEU A 405 11.13 12.11 -23.84
N GLU A 406 10.62 11.48 -22.80
CA GLU A 406 9.76 10.30 -22.86
C GLU A 406 8.33 10.74 -22.56
N LEU A 407 7.41 10.51 -23.50
CA LEU A 407 6.01 10.88 -23.40
C LEU A 407 5.14 9.63 -23.36
N SER A 408 4.13 9.61 -22.53
CA SER A 408 3.13 8.54 -22.55
C SER A 408 1.73 9.05 -22.27
N VAL A 409 0.76 8.42 -22.90
CA VAL A 409 -0.66 8.55 -22.59
C VAL A 409 -1.27 7.18 -22.50
N GLU A 410 -1.99 6.91 -21.40
CA GLU A 410 -2.71 5.64 -21.20
C GLU A 410 -4.15 5.92 -20.78
N GLY A 411 -5.11 5.25 -21.45
CA GLY A 411 -6.51 5.18 -21.03
C GLY A 411 -6.82 3.82 -20.41
N TYR A 412 -7.72 3.78 -19.43
CA TYR A 412 -8.16 2.52 -18.83
C TYR A 412 -9.65 2.53 -18.45
N TYR A 413 -10.21 1.34 -18.42
CA TYR A 413 -11.51 1.05 -17.85
C TYR A 413 -11.43 -0.21 -16.99
N LYS A 414 -12.07 -0.18 -15.83
CA LYS A 414 -12.09 -1.28 -14.84
C LYS A 414 -13.52 -1.53 -14.39
N LYS A 415 -13.91 -2.81 -14.30
CA LYS A 415 -15.14 -3.26 -13.65
C LYS A 415 -14.79 -4.02 -12.38
N LEU A 416 -15.52 -3.74 -11.30
CA LEU A 416 -15.36 -4.36 -9.98
C LEU A 416 -16.66 -5.07 -9.60
N ASN A 417 -16.53 -6.28 -9.10
CA ASN A 417 -17.65 -7.08 -8.60
C ASN A 417 -17.37 -7.53 -7.17
N ASP A 418 -18.41 -7.71 -6.39
CA ASP A 418 -18.36 -8.09 -4.99
C ASP A 418 -17.42 -7.18 -4.19
N TYR A 419 -17.37 -5.88 -4.55
CA TYR A 419 -16.58 -4.90 -3.82
C TYR A 419 -17.14 -4.75 -2.41
N LEU A 420 -16.27 -4.85 -1.38
CA LEU A 420 -16.66 -4.77 0.00
C LEU A 420 -16.84 -3.30 0.42
N ASP A 421 -18.06 -2.91 0.72
CA ASP A 421 -18.43 -1.63 1.31
C ASP A 421 -19.18 -1.89 2.62
N TYR A 422 -19.74 -0.89 3.26
CA TYR A 422 -20.40 -0.98 4.56
C TYR A 422 -21.72 -0.20 4.58
N ARG A 423 -22.62 -0.61 5.46
CA ARG A 423 -23.90 0.08 5.71
C ARG A 423 -23.63 1.44 6.36
N SER A 424 -24.58 2.36 6.24
CA SER A 424 -24.60 3.56 7.07
C SER A 424 -24.68 3.14 8.54
N SER A 425 -23.87 3.77 9.39
CA SER A 425 -23.73 3.44 10.81
C SER A 425 -23.13 2.05 11.11
N ALA A 426 -22.39 1.45 10.16
CA ALA A 426 -21.69 0.20 10.37
C ALA A 426 -20.67 0.28 11.51
N ARG A 427 -20.64 -0.75 12.34
CA ARG A 427 -19.60 -0.95 13.34
C ARG A 427 -18.53 -1.86 12.77
N LEU A 428 -17.37 -1.29 12.45
CA LEU A 428 -16.28 -2.03 11.77
C LEU A 428 -15.22 -2.57 12.74
N ILE A 429 -15.06 -1.94 13.91
CA ILE A 429 -14.04 -2.30 14.91
C ILE A 429 -14.67 -3.18 15.98
N MET A 430 -13.98 -4.26 16.36
CA MET A 430 -14.42 -5.24 17.37
C MET A 430 -15.86 -5.73 17.15
N ASN A 431 -16.20 -6.00 15.89
CA ASN A 431 -17.49 -6.53 15.51
C ASN A 431 -17.40 -8.04 15.23
N HIS A 432 -18.01 -8.85 16.11
CA HIS A 432 -18.07 -10.31 15.99
C HIS A 432 -18.97 -10.79 14.84
N HIS A 433 -19.83 -9.91 14.31
CA HIS A 433 -20.79 -10.16 13.24
C HIS A 433 -20.62 -9.16 12.09
N LEU A 434 -19.37 -8.99 11.66
CA LEU A 434 -19.01 -8.01 10.62
C LEU A 434 -19.86 -8.20 9.34
N GLU A 435 -20.25 -9.42 9.03
CA GLU A 435 -21.11 -9.77 7.90
C GLU A 435 -22.50 -9.09 7.92
N THR A 436 -22.95 -8.62 9.09
CA THR A 436 -24.21 -7.87 9.21
C THR A 436 -24.07 -6.40 8.81
N ASP A 437 -22.87 -5.86 8.84
CA ASP A 437 -22.57 -4.44 8.64
C ASP A 437 -21.90 -4.13 7.29
N VAL A 438 -21.31 -5.14 6.67
CA VAL A 438 -20.71 -5.01 5.33
C VAL A 438 -21.71 -5.36 4.24
N ILE A 439 -21.48 -4.82 3.06
CA ILE A 439 -22.28 -5.05 1.87
C ILE A 439 -21.37 -5.29 0.67
N ASN A 440 -21.80 -6.17 -0.23
CA ASN A 440 -21.15 -6.32 -1.52
C ASN A 440 -21.78 -5.32 -2.51
N THR A 441 -20.93 -4.61 -3.22
CA THR A 441 -21.31 -3.63 -4.24
C THR A 441 -20.69 -3.99 -5.58
N GLU A 442 -21.21 -3.44 -6.64
CA GLU A 442 -20.53 -3.39 -7.93
C GLU A 442 -19.90 -2.02 -8.13
N GLY A 443 -18.82 -1.98 -8.91
CA GLY A 443 -18.11 -0.74 -9.18
C GLY A 443 -17.52 -0.67 -10.57
N TYR A 444 -17.18 0.53 -11.00
CA TYR A 444 -16.37 0.78 -12.16
C TYR A 444 -15.43 1.96 -11.95
N ALA A 445 -14.31 1.93 -12.65
CA ALA A 445 -13.36 3.03 -12.69
C ALA A 445 -12.87 3.26 -14.11
N TYR A 446 -12.62 4.52 -14.47
CA TYR A 446 -12.01 4.88 -15.74
C TYR A 446 -11.13 6.11 -15.59
N GLY A 447 -10.20 6.26 -16.50
CA GLY A 447 -9.32 7.42 -16.49
C GLY A 447 -8.35 7.48 -17.65
N VAL A 448 -7.66 8.60 -17.73
CA VAL A 448 -6.58 8.86 -18.66
C VAL A 448 -5.38 9.40 -17.89
N GLU A 449 -4.22 8.84 -18.15
CA GLU A 449 -2.94 9.18 -17.52
C GLU A 449 -1.99 9.76 -18.57
N PHE A 450 -1.42 10.92 -18.29
CA PHE A 450 -0.39 11.58 -19.12
C PHE A 450 0.90 11.63 -18.32
N GLN A 451 2.02 11.31 -18.95
CA GLN A 451 3.34 11.46 -18.33
C GLN A 451 4.33 12.05 -19.33
N VAL A 452 5.13 12.98 -18.82
CA VAL A 452 6.29 13.54 -19.50
C VAL A 452 7.49 13.32 -18.60
N LYS A 453 8.53 12.67 -19.10
CA LYS A 453 9.77 12.45 -18.37
C LYS A 453 10.95 12.98 -19.16
N LYS A 454 11.83 13.69 -18.47
CA LYS A 454 13.11 14.16 -18.98
C LYS A 454 14.23 13.47 -18.19
N PRO A 455 14.84 12.40 -18.72
CA PRO A 455 15.73 11.55 -17.95
C PRO A 455 17.09 12.18 -17.66
N SER A 456 17.53 13.16 -18.46
CA SER A 456 18.88 13.70 -18.40
C SER A 456 18.96 15.21 -18.69
N GLY A 457 20.15 15.79 -18.45
CA GLY A 457 20.44 17.19 -18.71
C GLY A 457 20.51 18.02 -17.43
N LYS A 458 20.67 19.37 -17.59
CA LYS A 458 20.68 20.31 -16.44
C LYS A 458 19.34 20.27 -15.70
N LEU A 459 18.24 20.27 -16.43
CA LEU A 459 16.89 19.98 -15.90
C LEU A 459 16.58 18.52 -16.20
N ASN A 460 16.25 17.75 -15.17
CA ASN A 460 15.74 16.39 -15.27
C ASN A 460 14.59 16.18 -14.28
N GLY A 461 13.72 15.20 -14.56
CA GLY A 461 12.55 14.95 -13.75
C GLY A 461 11.37 14.45 -14.57
N TRP A 462 10.18 14.53 -14.00
CA TRP A 462 8.94 14.11 -14.67
C TRP A 462 7.73 14.90 -14.19
N ALA A 463 6.73 14.98 -15.02
CA ALA A 463 5.41 15.46 -14.70
C ALA A 463 4.38 14.41 -15.07
N SER A 464 3.38 14.22 -14.25
CA SER A 464 2.23 13.36 -14.55
C SER A 464 0.92 14.07 -14.23
N TYR A 465 -0.07 13.84 -15.07
CA TYR A 465 -1.44 14.25 -14.85
C TYR A 465 -2.37 13.08 -15.09
N THR A 466 -3.27 12.86 -14.15
CA THR A 466 -4.27 11.80 -14.23
C THR A 466 -5.66 12.42 -14.06
N TYR A 467 -6.54 12.13 -15.00
CA TYR A 467 -7.98 12.26 -14.80
C TYR A 467 -8.55 10.87 -14.52
N SER A 468 -9.23 10.69 -13.39
CA SER A 468 -9.81 9.39 -13.01
C SER A 468 -11.11 9.54 -12.24
N ARG A 469 -12.03 8.60 -12.47
CA ARG A 469 -13.28 8.52 -11.72
C ARG A 469 -13.51 7.07 -11.28
N THR A 470 -14.07 6.91 -10.08
CA THR A 470 -14.43 5.60 -9.53
C THR A 470 -15.76 5.68 -8.80
N PHE A 471 -16.68 4.78 -9.17
CA PHE A 471 -18.02 4.73 -8.64
C PHE A 471 -18.37 3.35 -8.13
N LEU A 472 -19.21 3.32 -7.09
CA LEU A 472 -19.84 2.12 -6.54
C LEU A 472 -21.35 2.24 -6.61
N ARG A 473 -22.01 1.09 -6.62
CA ARG A 473 -23.48 1.00 -6.50
C ARG A 473 -23.85 -0.23 -5.71
N GLN A 474 -24.77 -0.07 -4.79
CA GLN A 474 -25.41 -1.16 -4.10
C GLN A 474 -26.64 -1.60 -4.90
N ASN A 475 -26.58 -2.80 -5.46
CA ASN A 475 -27.63 -3.35 -6.32
C ASN A 475 -28.21 -4.67 -5.79
N ASP A 476 -28.01 -5.01 -4.52
CA ASP A 476 -28.56 -6.22 -3.91
C ASP A 476 -30.08 -6.08 -3.75
N PRO A 477 -30.89 -6.91 -4.44
CA PRO A 477 -32.35 -6.79 -4.42
C PRO A 477 -32.98 -7.10 -3.04
N ARG A 478 -32.22 -7.71 -2.12
CA ARG A 478 -32.69 -7.99 -0.76
C ARG A 478 -32.70 -6.75 0.13
N ILE A 479 -32.07 -5.66 -0.32
CA ILE A 479 -31.96 -4.43 0.44
C ILE A 479 -33.09 -3.48 0.09
N ALA A 480 -34.02 -3.29 1.02
CA ALA A 480 -35.16 -2.42 0.83
C ALA A 480 -34.79 -0.92 0.68
N ARG A 481 -33.71 -0.51 1.31
CA ARG A 481 -33.19 0.86 1.23
C ARG A 481 -31.68 0.81 0.92
N PRO A 482 -31.32 0.70 -0.36
CA PRO A 482 -29.92 0.68 -0.75
C PRO A 482 -29.27 2.04 -0.52
N VAL A 483 -27.94 2.05 -0.40
CA VAL A 483 -27.13 3.27 -0.29
C VAL A 483 -27.47 4.20 -1.46
N ASN A 484 -27.73 5.47 -1.16
CA ASN A 484 -28.13 6.51 -2.14
C ASN A 484 -29.29 6.08 -3.06
N GLY A 485 -30.27 5.34 -2.51
CA GLY A 485 -31.41 4.87 -3.29
C GLY A 485 -31.06 3.85 -4.40
N GLY A 486 -29.84 3.30 -4.43
CA GLY A 486 -29.36 2.41 -5.47
C GLY A 486 -28.68 3.14 -6.64
N ASP A 487 -28.46 4.44 -6.53
CA ASP A 487 -27.72 5.22 -7.51
C ASP A 487 -26.20 5.04 -7.36
N TRP A 488 -25.48 5.36 -8.43
CA TRP A 488 -24.02 5.37 -8.43
C TRP A 488 -23.47 6.50 -7.56
N TYR A 489 -22.53 6.20 -6.67
CA TYR A 489 -21.85 7.18 -5.84
C TYR A 489 -20.32 7.04 -5.96
N PRO A 490 -19.56 8.15 -5.86
CA PRO A 490 -18.11 8.10 -5.94
C PRO A 490 -17.54 7.37 -4.72
N THR A 491 -16.44 6.65 -4.91
CA THR A 491 -15.70 6.05 -3.80
C THR A 491 -15.00 7.12 -2.96
N GLU A 492 -14.65 6.79 -1.72
CA GLU A 492 -13.94 7.71 -0.83
C GLU A 492 -12.56 8.16 -1.38
N TYR A 493 -11.97 7.40 -2.30
CA TYR A 493 -10.69 7.71 -2.93
C TYR A 493 -10.83 8.22 -4.37
N ASP A 494 -12.04 8.55 -4.81
CA ASP A 494 -12.29 9.19 -6.11
C ASP A 494 -11.68 10.61 -6.12
N LYS A 495 -10.63 10.79 -6.91
CA LYS A 495 -9.94 12.06 -7.12
C LYS A 495 -9.90 12.36 -8.61
N PRO A 496 -10.83 13.20 -9.12
CA PRO A 496 -10.90 13.49 -10.55
C PRO A 496 -9.60 13.98 -11.16
N HIS A 497 -8.84 14.81 -10.46
CA HIS A 497 -7.59 15.37 -10.96
C HIS A 497 -6.46 15.08 -9.98
N ASP A 498 -5.37 14.51 -10.48
CA ASP A 498 -4.11 14.29 -9.75
C ASP A 498 -2.95 14.77 -10.63
N PHE A 499 -2.18 15.72 -10.15
CA PHE A 499 -1.03 16.28 -10.84
C PHE A 499 0.21 16.18 -9.95
N LYS A 500 1.29 15.63 -10.50
CA LYS A 500 2.58 15.51 -9.82
C LYS A 500 3.70 16.03 -10.70
N LEU A 501 4.62 16.76 -10.08
CA LEU A 501 5.79 17.31 -10.74
C LEU A 501 7.01 17.10 -9.85
N VAL A 502 7.99 16.39 -10.36
CA VAL A 502 9.27 16.18 -9.71
C VAL A 502 10.37 16.66 -10.63
N GLY A 503 11.25 17.50 -10.13
CA GLY A 503 12.34 18.01 -10.92
C GLY A 503 13.58 18.30 -10.12
N ASN A 504 14.70 18.25 -10.82
CA ASN A 504 16.01 18.66 -10.32
C ASN A 504 16.70 19.51 -11.37
N TYR A 505 17.14 20.69 -10.98
CA TYR A 505 17.87 21.61 -11.85
C TYR A 505 19.29 21.80 -11.35
N LYS A 506 20.28 21.44 -12.17
CA LYS A 506 21.71 21.58 -11.90
C LYS A 506 22.21 22.93 -12.43
N PHE A 507 22.44 23.90 -11.54
CA PHE A 507 23.06 25.17 -11.88
C PHE A 507 24.50 24.94 -12.36
N THR A 508 25.23 24.14 -11.56
CA THR A 508 26.61 23.73 -11.82
C THR A 508 26.78 22.26 -11.48
N ARG A 509 28.01 21.74 -11.56
CA ARG A 509 28.33 20.39 -11.09
C ARG A 509 28.18 20.25 -9.57
N ARG A 510 28.15 21.35 -8.80
CA ARG A 510 28.14 21.36 -7.34
C ARG A 510 26.82 21.83 -6.73
N TYR A 511 26.04 22.58 -7.47
CA TYR A 511 24.81 23.19 -6.96
C TYR A 511 23.61 22.74 -7.77
N SER A 512 22.61 22.21 -7.07
CA SER A 512 21.33 21.88 -7.69
C SER A 512 20.18 22.24 -6.76
N VAL A 513 19.01 22.41 -7.36
CA VAL A 513 17.74 22.56 -6.68
C VAL A 513 16.82 21.43 -7.08
N SER A 514 16.21 20.80 -6.10
CA SER A 514 15.17 19.77 -6.30
C SER A 514 13.83 20.31 -5.84
N PHE A 515 12.80 20.05 -6.59
CA PHE A 515 11.43 20.44 -6.24
C PHE A 515 10.48 19.27 -6.48
N ASN A 516 9.45 19.20 -5.64
CA ASN A 516 8.43 18.19 -5.70
C ASN A 516 7.08 18.85 -5.43
N MET A 517 6.13 18.74 -6.35
CA MET A 517 4.80 19.31 -6.25
C MET A 517 3.76 18.22 -6.44
N ASP A 518 2.77 18.19 -5.56
CA ASP A 518 1.65 17.26 -5.57
C ASP A 518 0.35 18.05 -5.38
N TYR A 519 -0.55 17.92 -6.35
CA TYR A 519 -1.90 18.47 -6.32
C TYR A 519 -2.91 17.36 -6.61
N SER A 520 -3.94 17.25 -5.80
CA SER A 520 -5.09 16.40 -6.12
C SER A 520 -6.41 17.00 -5.66
N THR A 521 -7.46 16.75 -6.43
CA THR A 521 -8.83 17.09 -6.04
C THR A 521 -9.17 16.46 -4.69
N GLY A 522 -9.92 17.17 -3.87
CA GLY A 522 -10.40 16.69 -2.58
C GLY A 522 -11.20 15.41 -2.73
N ARG A 523 -10.96 14.47 -1.82
CA ARG A 523 -11.67 13.20 -1.79
C ARG A 523 -13.13 13.37 -1.36
N PRO A 524 -14.05 12.49 -1.80
CA PRO A 524 -15.42 12.48 -1.33
C PRO A 524 -15.54 12.23 0.17
N THR A 525 -16.58 12.76 0.75
CA THR A 525 -16.94 12.58 2.16
C THR A 525 -18.43 12.67 2.35
N THR A 526 -18.94 11.98 3.37
CA THR A 526 -20.33 12.06 3.83
C THR A 526 -20.37 13.02 5.02
N ILE A 527 -21.31 13.97 5.00
CA ILE A 527 -21.46 14.93 6.08
C ILE A 527 -22.77 14.71 6.84
N PRO A 528 -22.84 15.05 8.13
CA PRO A 528 -24.11 15.07 8.87
C PRO A 528 -25.07 16.08 8.29
N ALA A 529 -26.32 15.68 8.07
CA ALA A 529 -27.41 16.56 7.66
C ALA A 529 -28.20 17.09 8.85
N GLY A 530 -28.15 16.37 9.99
CA GLY A 530 -28.87 16.75 11.19
C GLY A 530 -28.76 15.71 12.30
N GLN A 531 -29.49 15.90 13.36
CA GLN A 531 -29.62 14.96 14.49
C GLN A 531 -31.09 14.68 14.75
N TYR A 532 -31.37 13.49 15.25
CA TYR A 532 -32.68 13.11 15.79
C TYR A 532 -32.50 12.31 17.08
N TYR A 533 -33.46 12.40 17.95
CA TYR A 533 -33.48 11.60 19.18
C TYR A 533 -34.16 10.25 18.88
N ASP A 534 -33.38 9.18 19.05
CA ASP A 534 -33.89 7.81 18.94
C ASP A 534 -34.43 7.37 20.29
N GLN A 535 -35.76 7.19 20.37
CA GLN A 535 -36.43 6.78 21.62
C GLN A 535 -36.08 5.36 22.05
N GLY A 536 -35.78 4.47 21.08
CA GLY A 536 -35.41 3.08 21.36
C GLY A 536 -34.01 2.96 21.96
N LEU A 537 -33.08 3.75 21.48
CA LEU A 537 -31.68 3.82 21.98
C LEU A 537 -31.50 4.87 23.09
N GLN A 538 -32.52 5.68 23.38
CA GLN A 538 -32.49 6.80 24.35
C GLN A 538 -31.29 7.72 24.14
N SER A 539 -30.90 7.97 22.88
CA SER A 539 -29.72 8.76 22.53
C SER A 539 -29.95 9.59 21.26
N MET A 540 -29.17 10.68 21.16
CA MET A 540 -29.12 11.47 19.92
C MET A 540 -28.36 10.69 18.85
N GLN A 541 -29.00 10.53 17.71
CA GLN A 541 -28.44 9.89 16.51
C GLN A 541 -28.17 10.94 15.44
N VAL A 542 -27.09 10.74 14.68
CA VAL A 542 -26.71 11.62 13.57
C VAL A 542 -27.36 11.09 12.29
N TYR A 543 -28.07 11.95 11.60
CA TYR A 543 -28.55 11.68 10.24
C TYR A 543 -27.55 12.22 9.22
N TYR A 544 -27.12 11.39 8.30
CA TYR A 544 -26.13 11.72 7.29
C TYR A 544 -26.78 12.02 5.94
N THR A 545 -26.15 12.88 5.14
CA THR A 545 -26.46 13.08 3.71
C THR A 545 -26.21 11.81 2.91
N ASP A 546 -26.53 11.84 1.62
CA ASP A 546 -26.13 10.79 0.68
C ASP A 546 -24.62 10.53 0.78
N ARG A 547 -24.25 9.25 0.66
CA ARG A 547 -22.86 8.81 0.79
C ARG A 547 -21.97 9.51 -0.23
N ASN A 548 -20.85 10.07 0.26
CA ASN A 548 -19.81 10.69 -0.56
C ASN A 548 -20.33 11.81 -1.48
N SER A 549 -21.38 12.52 -1.06
CA SER A 549 -21.98 13.62 -1.80
C SER A 549 -21.21 14.93 -1.74
N TYR A 550 -20.28 15.07 -0.80
CA TYR A 550 -19.43 16.24 -0.61
C TYR A 550 -17.96 15.89 -0.80
N ARG A 551 -17.08 16.92 -0.91
CA ARG A 551 -15.63 16.75 -1.01
C ARG A 551 -14.91 17.57 0.03
N VAL A 552 -13.82 17.00 0.58
CA VAL A 552 -12.87 17.76 1.38
C VAL A 552 -12.10 18.75 0.48
N PRO A 553 -11.48 19.81 1.04
CA PRO A 553 -10.63 20.70 0.26
C PRO A 553 -9.52 19.96 -0.49
N ASP A 554 -9.17 20.50 -1.67
CA ASP A 554 -8.10 19.95 -2.50
C ASP A 554 -6.76 19.90 -1.77
N TYR A 555 -6.01 18.84 -2.03
CA TYR A 555 -4.66 18.65 -1.53
C TYR A 555 -3.65 19.41 -2.39
N PHE A 556 -2.70 20.10 -1.75
CA PHE A 556 -1.57 20.71 -2.43
C PHE A 556 -0.34 20.70 -1.52
N ARG A 557 0.79 20.24 -2.05
CA ARG A 557 2.07 20.27 -1.36
C ARG A 557 3.18 20.64 -2.33
N LEU A 558 4.08 21.49 -1.88
CA LEU A 558 5.30 21.85 -2.57
C LEU A 558 6.48 21.67 -1.62
N ASP A 559 7.45 20.87 -2.02
CA ASP A 559 8.73 20.67 -1.31
C ASP A 559 9.86 21.24 -2.15
N LEU A 560 10.82 21.89 -1.51
CA LEU A 560 11.98 22.49 -2.16
C LEU A 560 13.25 22.11 -1.39
N ALA A 561 14.29 21.71 -2.12
CA ALA A 561 15.59 21.38 -1.57
C ALA A 561 16.74 21.96 -2.40
N PHE A 562 17.72 22.54 -1.74
CA PHE A 562 19.00 22.92 -2.32
C PHE A 562 20.06 21.89 -1.94
N ASN A 563 20.83 21.45 -2.93
CA ASN A 563 21.90 20.46 -2.74
C ASN A 563 23.24 21.08 -3.11
N ILE A 564 24.20 20.91 -2.23
CA ILE A 564 25.58 21.39 -2.38
C ILE A 564 26.50 20.19 -2.29
N GLU A 565 27.37 20.01 -3.29
CA GLU A 565 28.41 18.98 -3.34
C GLU A 565 29.80 19.65 -3.24
N PRO A 566 30.31 19.90 -2.02
CA PRO A 566 31.61 20.53 -1.85
C PRO A 566 32.74 19.63 -2.37
N SER A 567 33.80 20.21 -2.89
CA SER A 567 34.97 19.45 -3.33
C SER A 567 35.90 19.15 -2.14
N HIS A 568 35.59 18.09 -1.40
CA HIS A 568 36.46 17.57 -0.36
C HIS A 568 37.18 16.31 -0.84
N HIS A 569 38.49 16.29 -0.71
CA HIS A 569 39.29 15.09 -0.87
C HIS A 569 39.83 14.68 0.51
N LEU A 570 38.96 14.10 1.33
CA LEU A 570 39.43 13.37 2.50
C LEU A 570 39.79 11.96 2.05
N THR A 571 40.90 11.43 2.53
CA THR A 571 41.44 10.13 2.13
C THR A 571 40.52 8.94 2.35
N LEU A 572 39.55 9.08 3.27
CA LEU A 572 38.53 8.06 3.59
C LEU A 572 37.13 8.40 3.04
N LEU A 573 36.84 9.65 2.67
CA LEU A 573 35.55 10.09 2.18
C LEU A 573 35.61 10.31 0.67
N THR A 574 34.85 9.53 -0.07
CA THR A 574 34.81 9.65 -1.53
C THR A 574 33.91 10.77 -1.99
N HIS A 575 32.85 11.09 -1.21
CA HIS A 575 31.90 12.12 -1.57
C HIS A 575 31.13 12.62 -0.34
N SER A 576 30.90 13.93 -0.28
CA SER A 576 30.01 14.53 0.71
C SER A 576 29.04 15.50 0.05
N SER A 577 27.84 15.65 0.62
CA SER A 577 26.86 16.62 0.17
C SER A 577 26.05 17.19 1.33
N ILE A 578 25.59 18.43 1.16
CA ILE A 578 24.67 19.10 2.07
C ILE A 578 23.37 19.33 1.30
N SER A 579 22.27 18.88 1.89
CA SER A 579 20.93 19.16 1.38
C SER A 579 20.16 19.94 2.43
N PHE A 580 19.58 21.06 2.07
CA PHE A 580 18.73 21.84 2.94
C PHE A 580 17.51 22.36 2.18
N GLY A 581 16.41 22.51 2.88
CA GLY A 581 15.16 22.91 2.22
C GLY A 581 13.98 22.93 3.17
N VAL A 582 12.81 22.89 2.58
CA VAL A 582 11.54 22.97 3.29
C VAL A 582 10.55 21.97 2.70
N TYR A 583 9.99 21.12 3.53
CA TYR A 583 8.80 20.34 3.21
C TYR A 583 7.55 21.19 3.43
N ASN A 584 6.55 21.03 2.55
CA ASN A 584 5.31 21.82 2.57
C ASN A 584 5.59 23.34 2.62
N LEU A 585 6.36 23.84 1.66
CA LEU A 585 6.80 25.23 1.58
C LEU A 585 5.65 26.24 1.71
N THR A 586 4.47 25.91 1.20
CA THR A 586 3.28 26.77 1.26
C THR A 586 2.60 26.79 2.61
N GLY A 587 2.97 25.89 3.54
CA GLY A 587 2.33 25.77 4.85
C GLY A 587 0.86 25.37 4.79
N ARG A 588 0.40 24.79 3.67
CA ARG A 588 -0.99 24.41 3.49
C ARG A 588 -1.40 23.31 4.46
N LYS A 589 -2.50 23.54 5.18
CA LYS A 589 -3.15 22.59 6.06
C LYS A 589 -3.97 21.61 5.23
N ASN A 590 -3.33 20.56 4.71
CA ASN A 590 -4.01 19.51 3.97
C ASN A 590 -4.88 18.68 4.90
N VAL A 591 -6.14 18.50 4.55
CA VAL A 591 -7.09 17.76 5.38
C VAL A 591 -6.80 16.27 5.30
N TYR A 592 -6.40 15.69 6.42
CA TYR A 592 -6.20 14.26 6.59
C TYR A 592 -7.52 13.54 6.85
N SER A 593 -8.32 14.05 7.79
CA SER A 593 -9.61 13.49 8.19
C SER A 593 -10.56 14.60 8.60
N ILE A 594 -11.86 14.33 8.47
CA ILE A 594 -12.93 15.15 9.06
C ILE A 594 -13.66 14.26 10.06
N TYR A 595 -13.85 14.75 11.26
CA TYR A 595 -14.66 14.08 12.26
C TYR A 595 -15.72 15.05 12.80
N TYR A 596 -16.81 14.49 13.30
CA TYR A 596 -17.95 15.26 13.77
C TYR A 596 -18.19 14.95 15.24
N VAL A 597 -18.40 15.99 16.01
CA VAL A 597 -18.68 15.91 17.45
C VAL A 597 -20.01 16.60 17.72
N SER A 598 -20.85 16.00 18.57
CA SER A 598 -22.04 16.66 19.05
C SER A 598 -21.69 17.55 20.25
N GLU A 599 -21.76 18.86 20.06
CA GLU A 599 -21.51 19.84 21.09
C GLU A 599 -22.71 20.76 21.26
N ASN A 600 -23.21 20.91 22.47
CA ASN A 600 -24.33 21.80 22.81
C ASN A 600 -25.58 21.60 21.91
N GLY A 601 -25.89 20.36 21.54
CA GLY A 601 -27.05 20.02 20.72
C GLY A 601 -26.88 20.31 19.23
N SER A 602 -25.68 20.66 18.77
CA SER A 602 -25.33 20.83 17.35
C SER A 602 -24.17 19.94 16.94
N VAL A 603 -24.15 19.51 15.67
CA VAL A 603 -23.02 18.75 15.11
C VAL A 603 -21.96 19.73 14.63
N GLN A 604 -20.79 19.67 15.22
CA GLN A 604 -19.61 20.45 14.81
C GLN A 604 -18.66 19.56 14.02
N GLY A 605 -18.20 20.05 12.84
CA GLY A 605 -17.22 19.35 12.01
C GLY A 605 -15.81 19.89 12.20
N TYR A 606 -14.87 19.01 12.54
CA TYR A 606 -13.47 19.34 12.73
C TYR A 606 -12.60 18.74 11.62
N LYS A 607 -11.72 19.58 11.04
CA LYS A 607 -10.75 19.16 10.04
C LYS A 607 -9.42 18.86 10.74
N MET A 608 -9.01 17.60 10.68
CA MET A 608 -7.68 17.20 11.15
C MET A 608 -6.68 17.34 10.01
N SER A 609 -5.58 18.04 10.27
CA SER A 609 -4.45 18.19 9.34
C SER A 609 -3.18 17.76 10.04
N ILE A 610 -2.38 16.92 9.38
CA ILE A 610 -1.08 16.48 9.87
C ILE A 610 -0.01 17.28 9.16
N PHE A 611 0.95 17.84 9.91
CA PHE A 611 2.05 18.66 9.37
C PHE A 611 1.58 19.83 8.48
N GLY A 612 0.60 20.58 8.95
CA GLY A 612 0.05 21.76 8.26
C GLY A 612 0.93 23.02 8.33
N ALA A 613 2.24 22.89 8.52
CA ALA A 613 3.22 23.97 8.56
C ALA A 613 4.43 23.65 7.68
N PRO A 614 5.21 24.66 7.23
CA PRO A 614 6.50 24.45 6.59
C PRO A 614 7.47 23.77 7.56
N ILE A 615 8.12 22.68 7.12
CA ILE A 615 9.09 21.94 7.94
C ILE A 615 10.48 22.13 7.32
N PRO A 616 11.36 22.93 7.91
CA PRO A 616 12.72 23.08 7.44
C PRO A 616 13.53 21.82 7.73
N PHE A 617 14.40 21.47 6.81
CA PHE A 617 15.35 20.40 7.01
C PHE A 617 16.76 20.77 6.52
N ILE A 618 17.76 20.19 7.12
CA ILE A 618 19.13 20.17 6.65
C ILE A 618 19.69 18.77 6.89
N THR A 619 20.42 18.25 5.92
CA THR A 619 21.04 16.93 6.01
C THR A 619 22.44 16.99 5.43
N TYR A 620 23.41 16.47 6.17
CA TYR A 620 24.76 16.24 5.70
C TYR A 620 24.93 14.77 5.35
N ASN A 621 25.28 14.48 4.11
CA ASN A 621 25.46 13.12 3.61
C ASN A 621 26.93 12.88 3.29
N ILE A 622 27.41 11.68 3.62
CA ILE A 622 28.77 11.21 3.41
C ILE A 622 28.69 9.87 2.70
N LYS A 623 29.61 9.65 1.73
CA LYS A 623 29.86 8.33 1.14
C LYS A 623 31.33 8.00 1.31
N PHE A 624 31.65 6.76 1.58
CA PHE A 624 33.01 6.27 1.84
C PHE A 624 33.22 4.84 1.32
#